data_9b05476c4e833512bd1ebca304653470
#
_entry.id   9b05476c4e833512bd1ebca304653470
#
_cell.length_a   1.000
_cell.length_b   1.000
_cell.length_c   1.000
_cell.angle_alpha   90.00
_cell.angle_beta   90.00
_cell.angle_gamma   90.00
#
_symmetry.space_group_name_H-M   'P 1'
#
loop_
_entity.id
_entity.type
_entity.pdbx_description
1 polymer ?
#
loop_
_entity_poly.entity_id
_entity_poly.type
_entity_poly.pdbx_seq_one_letter_code
_entity_poly.pdbx_strand_id
1 'polypeptide(L)'
;MLWQSGAFNERDTVEKTGERVMDSGDLEREKGITILAKNTAVHYRGPAAQKLGLEGGVVINVIDTPGHADFGGEVERGLSMVDGVVLLVDSSEGPLPQTRFVLRKALQAQLPVVIVVNKVDRPDARIDEVVSETQDLLLALAEDLMSEGVDADVDSLLDVPVVYASAKAGKSSLTNPGDGNIPTEDLEPLFETILQRIPGPEYEEGAPLQAHVTNLDASPFLGRLALLRIHNGTLRKGETVGLARHDGTIKPVLITELLRTEGLERLPAETA
;
A
#
# COMPACT_ATOMS: atom_id res chain seq x y z
N MET A 1 0.24 -10.72 -5.13
CA MET A 1 1.03 -9.65 -5.77
C MET A 1 2.53 -9.99 -5.77
N LEU A 2 3.21 -10.05 -4.65
CA LEU A 2 4.67 -10.31 -4.55
C LEU A 2 5.12 -11.57 -5.31
N TRP A 3 4.34 -12.63 -5.25
CA TRP A 3 4.63 -13.87 -5.96
C TRP A 3 4.59 -13.73 -7.48
N GLN A 4 3.54 -13.11 -8.02
CA GLN A 4 3.34 -12.99 -9.47
C GLN A 4 4.15 -11.86 -10.10
N SER A 5 4.69 -10.94 -9.31
CA SER A 5 5.62 -9.92 -9.78
C SER A 5 7.06 -10.40 -9.95
N GLY A 6 7.36 -11.66 -9.55
CA GLY A 6 8.72 -12.19 -9.59
C GLY A 6 9.62 -11.70 -8.45
N ALA A 7 9.05 -11.10 -7.40
CA ALA A 7 9.80 -10.65 -6.23
C ALA A 7 10.42 -11.81 -5.41
N PHE A 8 9.99 -13.04 -5.66
CA PHE A 8 10.54 -14.25 -5.06
C PHE A 8 11.21 -15.14 -6.10
N ASN A 9 12.39 -15.64 -5.80
CA ASN A 9 13.05 -16.68 -6.57
C ASN A 9 12.49 -18.06 -6.21
N GLU A 10 12.51 -19.03 -7.12
CA GLU A 10 12.05 -20.40 -6.87
C GLU A 10 12.68 -21.06 -5.63
N ARG A 11 13.90 -20.67 -5.25
CA ARG A 11 14.58 -21.14 -4.05
C ARG A 11 14.06 -20.55 -2.74
N ASP A 12 13.49 -19.35 -2.79
CA ASP A 12 12.88 -18.69 -1.63
C ASP A 12 11.55 -19.33 -1.22
N THR A 13 10.93 -20.07 -2.14
CA THR A 13 9.61 -20.69 -1.98
C THR A 13 9.55 -21.81 -0.97
N VAL A 14 10.59 -22.59 -0.84
CA VAL A 14 10.59 -23.80 0.01
C VAL A 14 10.82 -23.45 1.49
N GLU A 15 11.55 -22.39 1.79
CA GLU A 15 11.83 -21.97 3.18
C GLU A 15 10.88 -20.89 3.69
N LYS A 16 10.29 -20.06 2.81
CA LYS A 16 9.43 -18.91 3.15
C LYS A 16 7.93 -19.15 2.98
N THR A 17 7.49 -20.36 2.65
CA THR A 17 6.07 -20.76 2.55
C THR A 17 5.35 -20.85 3.90
N GLY A 18 5.86 -20.20 4.93
CA GLY A 18 5.05 -19.82 6.08
C GLY A 18 3.98 -18.81 5.64
N GLU A 19 2.77 -18.95 6.10
CA GLU A 19 1.56 -18.25 5.67
C GLU A 19 1.63 -16.71 5.72
N ARG A 20 2.73 -16.10 6.24
CA ARG A 20 2.86 -14.64 6.47
C ARG A 20 4.29 -14.15 6.22
N VAL A 21 4.63 -14.02 4.96
CA VAL A 21 5.98 -13.65 4.53
C VAL A 21 6.38 -12.24 5.00
N MET A 22 5.43 -11.32 5.11
CA MET A 22 5.68 -9.94 5.56
C MET A 22 5.71 -9.80 7.08
N ASP A 23 4.97 -10.62 7.83
CA ASP A 23 4.93 -10.57 9.29
C ASP A 23 6.15 -11.28 9.91
N SER A 24 7.29 -10.59 9.91
CA SER A 24 8.58 -11.16 10.35
C SER A 24 8.86 -11.04 11.84
N GLY A 25 8.10 -10.21 12.58
CA GLY A 25 8.25 -10.01 14.02
C GLY A 25 7.78 -11.21 14.84
N ASP A 26 8.50 -11.56 15.92
CA ASP A 26 8.12 -12.69 16.78
C ASP A 26 6.71 -12.54 17.36
N LEU A 27 6.34 -11.31 17.73
CA LEU A 27 5.02 -10.99 18.28
C LEU A 27 3.92 -11.07 17.19
N GLU A 28 4.22 -10.65 15.96
CA GLU A 28 3.32 -10.76 14.82
C GLU A 28 3.05 -12.22 14.48
N ARG A 29 4.08 -13.06 14.51
CA ARG A 29 3.97 -14.50 14.28
C ARG A 29 3.16 -15.19 15.38
N GLU A 30 3.40 -14.82 16.65
CA GLU A 30 2.68 -15.37 17.80
C GLU A 30 1.20 -14.99 17.79
N LYS A 31 0.90 -13.70 17.55
CA LYS A 31 -0.47 -13.18 17.61
C LYS A 31 -1.23 -13.36 16.29
N GLY A 32 -0.51 -13.59 15.20
CA GLY A 32 -1.12 -13.74 13.88
C GLY A 32 -1.73 -12.46 13.32
N ILE A 33 -1.21 -11.30 13.67
CA ILE A 33 -1.66 -9.98 13.19
C ILE A 33 -0.46 -9.12 12.80
N THR A 34 -0.62 -8.25 11.82
CA THR A 34 0.37 -7.20 11.49
C THR A 34 0.34 -6.13 12.58
N ILE A 35 1.49 -5.80 13.15
CA ILE A 35 1.64 -4.77 14.19
C ILE A 35 2.30 -3.52 13.64
N LEU A 36 3.36 -3.69 12.85
CA LEU A 36 4.10 -2.59 12.23
C LEU A 36 3.83 -2.54 10.74
N ALA A 37 3.70 -1.33 10.20
CA ALA A 37 3.61 -1.15 8.76
C ALA A 37 4.87 -1.68 8.06
N LYS A 38 4.68 -2.49 7.02
CA LYS A 38 5.76 -3.10 6.24
C LYS A 38 5.81 -2.51 4.85
N ASN A 39 6.98 -2.10 4.43
CA ASN A 39 7.22 -1.60 3.09
C ASN A 39 7.87 -2.69 2.22
N THR A 40 7.34 -2.85 1.02
CA THR A 40 7.81 -3.79 0.01
C THR A 40 7.76 -3.16 -1.36
N ALA A 41 8.79 -3.34 -2.18
CA ALA A 41 8.81 -2.87 -3.56
C ALA A 41 8.56 -4.01 -4.54
N VAL A 42 7.59 -3.84 -5.41
CA VAL A 42 7.21 -4.78 -6.46
C VAL A 42 7.63 -4.22 -7.81
N HIS A 43 8.54 -4.89 -8.51
CA HIS A 43 8.88 -4.54 -9.89
C HIS A 43 7.91 -5.22 -10.84
N TYR A 44 6.89 -4.50 -11.28
CA TYR A 44 5.88 -5.04 -12.18
C TYR A 44 6.21 -4.71 -13.64
N ARG A 45 6.26 -5.74 -14.48
CA ARG A 45 6.54 -5.68 -15.93
C ARG A 45 5.49 -6.42 -16.77
N GLY A 46 4.32 -6.66 -16.18
CA GLY A 46 3.24 -7.40 -16.82
C GLY A 46 2.51 -6.60 -17.91
N PRO A 47 1.48 -7.23 -18.52
CA PRO A 47 0.73 -6.68 -19.63
C PRO A 47 0.12 -5.30 -19.36
N ALA A 48 -0.35 -5.02 -18.13
CA ALA A 48 -0.93 -3.72 -17.81
C ALA A 48 0.10 -2.58 -17.92
N ALA A 49 1.36 -2.80 -17.50
CA ALA A 49 2.42 -1.81 -17.67
C ALA A 49 2.68 -1.54 -19.15
N GLN A 50 2.71 -2.58 -19.99
CA GLN A 50 2.91 -2.45 -21.44
C GLN A 50 1.76 -1.69 -22.11
N LYS A 51 0.51 -1.98 -21.76
CA LYS A 51 -0.68 -1.26 -22.27
C LYS A 51 -0.63 0.24 -21.98
N LEU A 52 -0.01 0.63 -20.86
CA LEU A 52 0.14 2.03 -20.44
C LEU A 52 1.43 2.68 -20.97
N GLY A 53 2.19 2.01 -21.83
CA GLY A 53 3.44 2.52 -22.39
C GLY A 53 4.61 2.53 -21.41
N LEU A 54 4.52 1.78 -20.32
CA LEU A 54 5.57 1.64 -19.31
C LEU A 54 6.47 0.43 -19.67
N GLU A 55 7.13 0.49 -20.81
CA GLU A 55 7.93 -0.63 -21.36
C GLU A 55 9.08 -1.08 -20.42
N GLY A 56 9.62 -0.17 -19.62
CA GLY A 56 10.62 -0.46 -18.60
C GLY A 56 10.06 -1.15 -17.36
N GLY A 57 8.75 -1.28 -17.27
CA GLY A 57 8.04 -1.69 -16.05
C GLY A 57 7.84 -0.53 -15.07
N VAL A 58 7.21 -0.83 -13.96
CA VAL A 58 6.92 0.12 -12.89
C VAL A 58 7.27 -0.47 -11.53
N VAL A 59 7.75 0.36 -10.63
CA VAL A 59 7.96 -0.01 -9.22
C VAL A 59 6.71 0.38 -8.44
N ILE A 60 6.06 -0.60 -7.84
CA ILE A 60 4.91 -0.41 -6.96
C ILE A 60 5.40 -0.63 -5.53
N ASN A 61 5.46 0.43 -4.74
CA ASN A 61 5.76 0.32 -3.32
C ASN A 61 4.46 -0.02 -2.57
N VAL A 62 4.44 -1.18 -1.95
CA VAL A 62 3.29 -1.67 -1.17
C VAL A 62 3.59 -1.47 0.30
N ILE A 63 2.75 -0.72 0.99
CA ILE A 63 2.80 -0.57 2.44
C ILE A 63 1.65 -1.37 3.03
N ASP A 64 1.97 -2.47 3.68
CA ASP A 64 1.01 -3.27 4.43
C ASP A 64 0.79 -2.62 5.80
N THR A 65 -0.46 -2.26 6.09
CA THR A 65 -0.83 -1.56 7.32
C THR A 65 -1.52 -2.49 8.30
N PRO A 66 -1.31 -2.31 9.62
CA PRO A 66 -2.08 -3.05 10.61
C PRO A 66 -3.58 -2.85 10.43
N GLY A 67 -4.35 -3.95 10.51
CA GLY A 67 -5.81 -3.89 10.44
C GLY A 67 -6.49 -3.58 11.79
N HIS A 68 -5.74 -3.48 12.90
CA HIS A 68 -6.31 -3.31 14.23
C HIS A 68 -6.36 -1.82 14.64
N ALA A 69 -7.48 -1.39 15.22
CA ALA A 69 -7.70 0.03 15.60
C ALA A 69 -6.67 0.57 16.60
N ASP A 70 -6.06 -0.30 17.43
CA ASP A 70 -5.03 0.08 18.39
C ASP A 70 -3.74 0.62 17.74
N PHE A 71 -3.53 0.34 16.45
CA PHE A 71 -2.36 0.77 15.69
C PHE A 71 -2.65 1.95 14.76
N GLY A 72 -3.60 2.81 15.09
CA GLY A 72 -4.02 3.95 14.28
C GLY A 72 -2.87 4.88 13.86
N GLY A 73 -1.87 5.07 14.72
CA GLY A 73 -0.68 5.86 14.39
C GLY A 73 0.20 5.24 13.30
N GLU A 74 0.27 3.90 13.21
CA GLU A 74 0.96 3.21 12.11
C GLU A 74 0.21 3.36 10.79
N VAL A 75 -1.12 3.31 10.83
CA VAL A 75 -1.97 3.55 9.67
C VAL A 75 -1.78 4.97 9.13
N GLU A 76 -1.82 5.99 9.98
CA GLU A 76 -1.60 7.38 9.57
C GLU A 76 -0.22 7.60 8.95
N ARG A 77 0.82 7.02 9.54
CA ARG A 77 2.18 7.07 8.98
C ARG A 77 2.26 6.38 7.63
N GLY A 78 1.63 5.21 7.48
CA GLY A 78 1.53 4.49 6.21
C GLY A 78 0.84 5.34 5.14
N LEU A 79 -0.31 5.91 5.45
CA LEU A 79 -1.08 6.74 4.52
C LEU A 79 -0.35 8.02 4.08
N SER A 80 0.53 8.57 4.92
CA SER A 80 1.35 9.73 4.54
C SER A 80 2.46 9.42 3.52
N MET A 81 2.70 8.14 3.22
CA MET A 81 3.75 7.68 2.30
C MET A 81 3.23 7.23 0.94
N VAL A 82 1.92 7.12 0.74
CA VAL A 82 1.33 6.47 -0.43
C VAL A 82 0.63 7.46 -1.35
N ASP A 83 0.42 7.05 -2.59
CA ASP A 83 -0.29 7.81 -3.62
C ASP A 83 -1.72 7.29 -3.83
N GLY A 84 -2.09 6.21 -3.15
CA GLY A 84 -3.44 5.63 -3.19
C GLY A 84 -3.59 4.45 -2.25
N VAL A 85 -4.80 3.96 -2.12
CA VAL A 85 -5.17 2.90 -1.17
C VAL A 85 -5.87 1.75 -1.88
N VAL A 86 -5.44 0.54 -1.59
CA VAL A 86 -6.16 -0.68 -1.92
C VAL A 86 -6.89 -1.15 -0.67
N LEU A 87 -8.20 -0.98 -0.65
CA LEU A 87 -9.06 -1.38 0.46
C LEU A 87 -9.47 -2.84 0.32
N LEU A 88 -8.94 -3.71 1.18
CA LEU A 88 -9.32 -5.13 1.21
C LEU A 88 -10.55 -5.36 2.09
N VAL A 89 -11.58 -5.97 1.53
CA VAL A 89 -12.82 -6.33 2.24
C VAL A 89 -13.05 -7.83 2.07
N ASP A 90 -13.35 -8.52 3.16
CA ASP A 90 -13.71 -9.94 3.13
C ASP A 90 -15.13 -10.11 2.58
N SER A 91 -15.30 -10.97 1.58
CA SER A 91 -16.59 -11.17 0.91
C SER A 91 -17.67 -11.80 1.78
N SER A 92 -17.32 -12.35 2.93
CA SER A 92 -18.29 -12.94 3.89
C SER A 92 -18.57 -12.02 5.08
N GLU A 93 -17.55 -11.30 5.57
CA GLU A 93 -17.65 -10.44 6.76
C GLU A 93 -18.12 -9.02 6.41
N GLY A 94 -17.73 -8.51 5.24
CA GLY A 94 -17.96 -7.13 4.84
C GLY A 94 -17.00 -6.14 5.51
N PRO A 95 -17.29 -4.82 5.41
CA PRO A 95 -16.47 -3.79 6.01
C PRO A 95 -16.58 -3.79 7.54
N LEU A 96 -15.47 -4.01 8.22
CA LEU A 96 -15.36 -4.03 9.68
C LEU A 96 -15.16 -2.60 10.26
N PRO A 97 -15.32 -2.40 11.58
CA PRO A 97 -15.07 -1.09 12.21
C PRO A 97 -13.68 -0.50 11.93
N GLN A 98 -12.65 -1.36 11.83
CA GLN A 98 -11.30 -0.96 11.46
C GLN A 98 -11.24 -0.41 10.02
N THR A 99 -11.99 -1.02 9.11
CA THR A 99 -12.13 -0.58 7.72
C THR A 99 -12.64 0.86 7.66
N ARG A 100 -13.66 1.20 8.48
CA ARG A 100 -14.20 2.56 8.59
C ARG A 100 -13.13 3.56 9.01
N PHE A 101 -12.31 3.23 10.00
CA PHE A 101 -11.25 4.12 10.47
C PHE A 101 -10.20 4.40 9.39
N VAL A 102 -9.66 3.34 8.76
CA VAL A 102 -8.63 3.48 7.71
C VAL A 102 -9.17 4.24 6.51
N LEU A 103 -10.39 3.91 6.08
CA LEU A 103 -11.03 4.56 4.95
C LEU A 103 -11.29 6.05 5.19
N ARG A 104 -11.77 6.42 6.40
CA ARG A 104 -11.93 7.83 6.78
C ARG A 104 -10.61 8.60 6.67
N LYS A 105 -9.49 8.00 7.13
CA LYS A 105 -8.15 8.62 7.04
C LYS A 105 -7.67 8.74 5.61
N ALA A 106 -7.93 7.76 4.76
CA ALA A 106 -7.61 7.81 3.34
C ALA A 106 -8.38 8.92 2.62
N LEU A 107 -9.68 9.06 2.90
CA LEU A 107 -10.51 10.12 2.33
C LEU A 107 -10.09 11.52 2.84
N GLN A 108 -9.74 11.66 4.12
CA GLN A 108 -9.19 12.91 4.67
C GLN A 108 -7.89 13.33 3.98
N ALA A 109 -7.07 12.35 3.58
CA ALA A 109 -5.83 12.57 2.83
C ALA A 109 -6.06 12.70 1.30
N GLN A 110 -7.31 12.67 0.85
CA GLN A 110 -7.72 12.74 -0.58
C GLN A 110 -7.03 11.68 -1.45
N LEU A 111 -6.76 10.51 -0.87
CA LEU A 111 -6.13 9.41 -1.59
C LEU A 111 -7.15 8.66 -2.45
N PRO A 112 -6.85 8.36 -3.72
CA PRO A 112 -7.68 7.48 -4.53
C PRO A 112 -7.77 6.09 -3.91
N VAL A 113 -8.97 5.50 -3.96
CA VAL A 113 -9.27 4.20 -3.36
C VAL A 113 -9.61 3.20 -4.47
N VAL A 114 -9.10 1.99 -4.33
CA VAL A 114 -9.50 0.80 -5.09
C VAL A 114 -10.07 -0.21 -4.10
N ILE A 115 -11.30 -0.65 -4.31
CA ILE A 115 -11.92 -1.68 -3.48
C ILE A 115 -11.53 -3.05 -4.02
N VAL A 116 -11.08 -3.94 -3.13
CA VAL A 116 -10.84 -5.36 -3.45
C VAL A 116 -11.69 -6.23 -2.53
N VAL A 117 -12.72 -6.82 -3.09
CA VAL A 117 -13.55 -7.83 -2.41
C VAL A 117 -12.82 -9.16 -2.53
N ASN A 118 -12.21 -9.59 -1.43
CA ASN A 118 -11.37 -10.78 -1.38
C ASN A 118 -12.10 -11.99 -0.81
N LYS A 119 -11.56 -13.18 -1.06
CA LYS A 119 -12.11 -14.47 -0.64
C LYS A 119 -13.46 -14.80 -1.28
N VAL A 120 -13.69 -14.34 -2.51
CA VAL A 120 -14.95 -14.58 -3.23
C VAL A 120 -15.21 -16.07 -3.53
N ASP A 121 -14.16 -16.90 -3.42
CA ASP A 121 -14.19 -18.35 -3.55
C ASP A 121 -14.76 -19.08 -2.31
N ARG A 122 -15.09 -18.35 -1.24
CA ARG A 122 -15.70 -18.96 -0.04
C ARG A 122 -17.17 -19.33 -0.29
N PRO A 123 -17.64 -20.45 0.28
CA PRO A 123 -19.03 -20.87 0.13
C PRO A 123 -20.04 -19.96 0.87
N ASP A 124 -19.56 -19.16 1.83
CA ASP A 124 -20.34 -18.18 2.60
C ASP A 124 -20.15 -16.74 2.10
N ALA A 125 -19.56 -16.56 0.91
CA ALA A 125 -19.41 -15.25 0.29
C ALA A 125 -20.78 -14.63 -0.05
N ARG A 126 -20.96 -13.35 0.28
CA ARG A 126 -22.14 -12.52 -0.04
C ARG A 126 -21.71 -11.28 -0.82
N ILE A 127 -21.15 -11.53 -1.99
CA ILE A 127 -20.37 -10.57 -2.79
C ILE A 127 -21.13 -9.27 -3.04
N ASP A 128 -22.37 -9.35 -3.57
CA ASP A 128 -23.18 -8.18 -3.92
C ASP A 128 -23.52 -7.32 -2.70
N GLU A 129 -23.86 -7.97 -1.58
CA GLU A 129 -24.17 -7.28 -0.33
C GLU A 129 -22.93 -6.55 0.21
N VAL A 130 -21.76 -7.21 0.20
CA VAL A 130 -20.51 -6.62 0.70
C VAL A 130 -20.05 -5.45 -0.18
N VAL A 131 -20.23 -5.51 -1.48
CA VAL A 131 -19.98 -4.39 -2.38
C VAL A 131 -20.88 -3.21 -2.01
N SER A 132 -22.19 -3.45 -1.85
CA SER A 132 -23.15 -2.42 -1.46
C SER A 132 -22.81 -1.80 -0.10
N GLU A 133 -22.57 -2.64 0.92
CA GLU A 133 -22.18 -2.19 2.27
C GLU A 133 -20.90 -1.32 2.24
N THR A 134 -19.94 -1.67 1.38
CA THR A 134 -18.67 -0.94 1.28
C THR A 134 -18.86 0.39 0.57
N GLN A 135 -19.69 0.45 -0.48
CA GLN A 135 -20.04 1.69 -1.17
C GLN A 135 -20.86 2.62 -0.27
N ASP A 136 -21.84 2.08 0.46
CA ASP A 136 -22.62 2.85 1.43
C ASP A 136 -21.73 3.45 2.53
N LEU A 137 -20.74 2.68 3.00
CA LEU A 137 -19.75 3.16 3.96
C LEU A 137 -18.90 4.30 3.40
N LEU A 138 -18.45 4.21 2.14
CA LEU A 138 -17.71 5.27 1.45
C LEU A 138 -18.52 6.57 1.40
N LEU A 139 -19.76 6.49 0.94
CA LEU A 139 -20.63 7.65 0.81
C LEU A 139 -20.95 8.29 2.17
N ALA A 140 -21.27 7.47 3.18
CA ALA A 140 -21.52 7.96 4.53
C ALA A 140 -20.30 8.69 5.14
N LEU A 141 -19.08 8.16 4.89
CA LEU A 141 -17.86 8.82 5.35
C LEU A 141 -17.55 10.11 4.60
N ALA A 142 -17.85 10.17 3.30
CA ALA A 142 -17.71 11.39 2.51
C ALA A 142 -18.67 12.49 3.02
N GLU A 143 -19.94 12.15 3.27
CA GLU A 143 -20.92 13.06 3.85
C GLU A 143 -20.48 13.59 5.23
N ASP A 144 -20.01 12.68 6.11
CA ASP A 144 -19.47 13.05 7.43
C ASP A 144 -18.32 14.07 7.29
N LEU A 145 -17.35 13.81 6.40
CA LEU A 145 -16.19 14.66 6.16
C LEU A 145 -16.57 16.03 5.57
N MET A 146 -17.51 16.06 4.61
CA MET A 146 -18.02 17.30 4.06
C MET A 146 -18.70 18.16 5.13
N SER A 147 -19.44 17.55 6.05
CA SER A 147 -20.05 18.24 7.18
C SER A 147 -19.03 18.87 8.14
N GLU A 148 -17.81 18.33 8.17
CA GLU A 148 -16.66 18.84 8.94
C GLU A 148 -15.85 19.89 8.15
N GLY A 149 -16.24 20.19 6.90
CA GLY A 149 -15.56 21.17 6.04
C GLY A 149 -14.38 20.59 5.26
N VAL A 150 -14.24 19.28 5.21
CA VAL A 150 -13.26 18.61 4.35
C VAL A 150 -13.87 18.45 2.96
N ASP A 151 -13.15 18.90 1.94
CA ASP A 151 -13.58 18.71 0.54
C ASP A 151 -13.40 17.24 0.16
N ALA A 152 -14.50 16.54 -0.03
CA ALA A 152 -14.50 15.15 -0.51
C ALA A 152 -15.12 15.14 -1.92
N ASP A 153 -14.35 14.68 -2.89
CA ASP A 153 -14.80 14.50 -4.27
C ASP A 153 -15.77 13.31 -4.35
N VAL A 154 -17.06 13.59 -4.09
CA VAL A 154 -18.11 12.56 -4.10
C VAL A 154 -18.27 11.93 -5.47
N ASP A 155 -18.08 12.67 -6.55
CA ASP A 155 -18.20 12.13 -7.91
C ASP A 155 -17.14 11.05 -8.17
N SER A 156 -15.92 11.26 -7.71
CA SER A 156 -14.87 10.23 -7.79
C SER A 156 -15.16 8.99 -6.93
N LEU A 157 -15.88 9.18 -5.81
CA LEU A 157 -16.26 8.08 -4.91
C LEU A 157 -17.40 7.22 -5.45
N LEU A 158 -18.25 7.77 -6.32
CA LEU A 158 -19.29 7.00 -7.00
C LEU A 158 -18.71 6.05 -8.07
N ASP A 159 -17.53 6.37 -8.62
CA ASP A 159 -16.82 5.56 -9.64
C ASP A 159 -15.62 4.79 -9.07
N VAL A 160 -15.63 4.48 -7.77
CA VAL A 160 -14.55 3.69 -7.16
C VAL A 160 -14.54 2.28 -7.76
N PRO A 161 -13.41 1.86 -8.35
CA PRO A 161 -13.34 0.54 -8.98
C PRO A 161 -13.41 -0.57 -7.93
N VAL A 162 -14.15 -1.62 -8.27
CA VAL A 162 -14.25 -2.84 -7.48
C VAL A 162 -13.56 -3.98 -8.22
N VAL A 163 -12.62 -4.60 -7.55
CA VAL A 163 -11.92 -5.81 -8.02
C VAL A 163 -12.32 -6.97 -7.13
N TYR A 164 -12.68 -8.07 -7.74
CA TYR A 164 -13.02 -9.32 -7.05
C TYR A 164 -11.82 -10.23 -7.04
N ALA A 165 -11.47 -10.80 -5.88
CA ALA A 165 -10.23 -11.55 -5.74
C ALA A 165 -10.38 -12.81 -4.88
N SER A 166 -9.56 -13.81 -5.21
CA SER A 166 -9.16 -14.90 -4.33
C SER A 166 -7.64 -14.83 -4.17
N ALA A 167 -7.18 -14.19 -3.09
CA ALA A 167 -5.75 -14.06 -2.82
C ALA A 167 -5.09 -15.44 -2.65
N LYS A 168 -5.82 -16.42 -2.11
CA LYS A 168 -5.36 -17.81 -1.96
C LYS A 168 -5.12 -18.50 -3.30
N ALA A 169 -6.01 -18.26 -4.27
CA ALA A 169 -5.87 -18.79 -5.62
C ALA A 169 -4.94 -17.95 -6.50
N GLY A 170 -4.58 -16.71 -6.07
CA GLY A 170 -3.78 -15.78 -6.84
C GLY A 170 -4.52 -15.22 -8.06
N LYS A 171 -5.84 -15.05 -7.99
CA LYS A 171 -6.71 -14.64 -9.09
C LYS A 171 -7.50 -13.38 -8.75
N SER A 172 -7.78 -12.56 -9.77
CA SER A 172 -8.67 -11.40 -9.65
C SER A 172 -9.50 -11.18 -10.91
N SER A 173 -10.64 -10.49 -10.80
CA SER A 173 -11.53 -10.15 -11.90
C SER A 173 -12.13 -8.75 -11.69
N LEU A 174 -12.42 -8.05 -12.79
CA LEU A 174 -13.23 -6.82 -12.77
C LEU A 174 -14.74 -7.12 -12.85
N THR A 175 -15.08 -8.34 -13.20
CA THR A 175 -16.49 -8.78 -13.27
C THR A 175 -16.82 -9.60 -12.03
N ASN A 176 -17.97 -9.29 -11.41
CA ASN A 176 -18.45 -10.06 -10.27
C ASN A 176 -18.60 -11.54 -10.66
N PRO A 177 -17.89 -12.45 -9.98
CA PRO A 177 -17.92 -13.87 -10.30
C PRO A 177 -19.17 -14.59 -9.82
N GLY A 178 -20.11 -13.94 -9.11
CA GLY A 178 -21.37 -14.48 -8.67
C GLY A 178 -21.30 -15.80 -7.88
N ASP A 179 -20.84 -16.85 -8.54
CA ASP A 179 -20.63 -18.19 -7.97
C ASP A 179 -19.24 -18.38 -7.30
N GLY A 180 -18.45 -17.31 -7.22
CA GLY A 180 -17.10 -17.33 -6.64
C GLY A 180 -16.02 -17.88 -7.58
N ASN A 181 -16.36 -18.26 -8.82
CA ASN A 181 -15.41 -18.76 -9.78
C ASN A 181 -14.80 -17.63 -10.63
N ILE A 182 -13.59 -17.19 -10.28
CA ILE A 182 -12.87 -16.15 -11.01
C ILE A 182 -12.37 -16.70 -12.34
N PRO A 183 -12.76 -16.08 -13.49
CA PRO A 183 -12.43 -16.60 -14.82
C PRO A 183 -10.99 -16.37 -15.26
N THR A 184 -10.24 -15.49 -14.58
CA THR A 184 -8.84 -15.20 -14.88
C THR A 184 -7.89 -16.17 -14.17
N GLU A 185 -6.63 -16.23 -14.62
CA GLU A 185 -5.63 -17.13 -14.06
C GLU A 185 -4.64 -16.44 -13.11
N ASP A 186 -4.71 -15.12 -12.99
CA ASP A 186 -3.75 -14.31 -12.25
C ASP A 186 -4.36 -13.04 -11.62
N LEU A 187 -3.52 -12.16 -11.08
CA LEU A 187 -3.88 -10.87 -10.50
C LEU A 187 -3.73 -9.70 -11.50
N GLU A 188 -3.61 -9.96 -12.78
CA GLU A 188 -3.46 -8.92 -13.81
C GLU A 188 -4.56 -7.86 -13.76
N PRO A 189 -5.86 -8.20 -13.60
CA PRO A 189 -6.90 -7.20 -13.45
C PRO A 189 -6.71 -6.26 -12.25
N LEU A 190 -6.16 -6.75 -11.14
CA LEU A 190 -5.81 -5.92 -9.99
C LEU A 190 -4.64 -4.98 -10.30
N PHE A 191 -3.57 -5.46 -10.93
CA PHE A 191 -2.45 -4.61 -11.34
C PHE A 191 -2.89 -3.54 -12.33
N GLU A 192 -3.69 -3.89 -13.32
CA GLU A 192 -4.24 -2.94 -14.31
C GLU A 192 -5.05 -1.84 -13.60
N THR A 193 -5.93 -2.20 -12.67
CA THR A 193 -6.73 -1.24 -11.90
C THR A 193 -5.85 -0.30 -11.06
N ILE A 194 -4.85 -0.84 -10.36
CA ILE A 194 -3.93 -0.04 -9.56
C ILE A 194 -3.22 1.00 -10.45
N LEU A 195 -2.66 0.57 -11.58
CA LEU A 195 -1.91 1.45 -12.47
C LEU A 195 -2.78 2.50 -13.18
N GLN A 196 -4.07 2.21 -13.39
CA GLN A 196 -5.01 3.15 -13.99
C GLN A 196 -5.57 4.18 -13.01
N ARG A 197 -5.73 3.81 -11.75
CA ARG A 197 -6.46 4.60 -10.76
C ARG A 197 -5.57 5.30 -9.74
N ILE A 198 -4.40 4.76 -9.45
CA ILE A 198 -3.45 5.37 -8.53
C ILE A 198 -2.38 6.09 -9.35
N PRO A 199 -2.28 7.42 -9.25
CA PRO A 199 -1.31 8.20 -10.00
C PRO A 199 0.12 7.87 -9.54
N GLY A 200 1.09 8.09 -10.42
CA GLY A 200 2.50 8.12 -10.02
C GLY A 200 2.79 9.33 -9.12
N PRO A 201 3.91 9.30 -8.39
CA PRO A 201 4.28 10.42 -7.53
C PRO A 201 4.53 11.70 -8.36
N GLU A 202 3.93 12.80 -7.92
CA GLU A 202 4.19 14.12 -8.49
C GLU A 202 5.47 14.70 -7.87
N TYR A 203 6.33 15.28 -8.70
CA TYR A 203 7.54 15.97 -8.28
C TYR A 203 7.88 17.12 -9.23
N GLU A 204 8.60 18.10 -8.73
CA GLU A 204 9.10 19.24 -9.52
C GLU A 204 10.54 18.96 -9.97
N GLU A 205 10.76 18.91 -11.29
CA GLU A 205 12.08 18.66 -11.85
C GLU A 205 13.06 19.79 -11.49
N GLY A 206 14.22 19.44 -10.94
CA GLY A 206 15.23 20.40 -10.51
C GLY A 206 14.96 21.08 -9.16
N ALA A 207 13.87 20.75 -8.49
CA ALA A 207 13.61 21.23 -7.14
C ALA A 207 14.65 20.70 -6.13
N PRO A 208 14.92 21.46 -5.06
CA PRO A 208 15.80 21.00 -3.98
C PRO A 208 15.21 19.78 -3.26
N LEU A 209 16.07 19.03 -2.56
CA LEU A 209 15.65 17.87 -1.77
C LEU A 209 14.57 18.25 -0.77
N GLN A 210 13.45 17.58 -0.85
CA GLN A 210 12.37 17.59 0.12
C GLN A 210 11.97 16.15 0.44
N ALA A 211 12.23 15.73 1.67
CA ALA A 211 11.93 14.39 2.14
C ALA A 211 11.23 14.45 3.50
N HIS A 212 10.29 13.53 3.72
CA HIS A 212 9.56 13.40 4.97
C HIS A 212 9.92 12.08 5.66
N VAL A 213 10.43 12.16 6.88
CA VAL A 213 10.66 10.99 7.73
C VAL A 213 9.34 10.58 8.35
N THR A 214 8.88 9.39 8.01
CA THR A 214 7.55 8.88 8.42
C THR A 214 7.64 7.84 9.52
N ASN A 215 8.71 7.03 9.52
CA ASN A 215 8.89 6.01 10.55
C ASN A 215 10.38 5.83 10.90
N LEU A 216 10.61 5.24 12.07
CA LEU A 216 11.93 4.87 12.54
C LEU A 216 12.02 3.36 12.65
N ASP A 217 13.15 2.82 12.28
CA ASP A 217 13.46 1.40 12.41
C ASP A 217 14.87 1.23 13.00
N ALA A 218 15.26 0.00 13.22
CA ALA A 218 16.58 -0.31 13.75
C ALA A 218 17.19 -1.52 13.04
N SER A 219 18.48 -1.39 12.75
CA SER A 219 19.30 -2.50 12.27
C SER A 219 20.32 -2.86 13.34
N PRO A 220 20.55 -4.15 13.62
CA PRO A 220 21.60 -4.59 14.54
C PRO A 220 23.02 -4.11 14.11
N PHE A 221 23.21 -3.86 12.82
CA PHE A 221 24.50 -3.49 12.25
C PHE A 221 24.64 -1.97 12.01
N LEU A 222 23.56 -1.32 11.54
CA LEU A 222 23.57 0.09 11.15
C LEU A 222 23.01 1.01 12.25
N GLY A 223 22.42 0.46 13.29
CA GLY A 223 21.76 1.23 14.33
C GLY A 223 20.38 1.74 13.90
N ARG A 224 20.06 3.00 14.23
CA ARG A 224 18.76 3.60 13.89
C ARG A 224 18.66 3.94 12.42
N LEU A 225 17.55 3.55 11.82
CA LEU A 225 17.20 3.84 10.43
C LEU A 225 15.99 4.78 10.42
N ALA A 226 15.99 5.72 9.48
CA ALA A 226 14.82 6.54 9.16
C ALA A 226 14.20 6.03 7.86
N LEU A 227 12.93 5.67 7.91
CA LEU A 227 12.13 5.43 6.72
C LEU A 227 11.57 6.76 6.26
N LEU A 228 11.81 7.12 5.02
CA LEU A 228 11.41 8.41 4.49
C LEU A 228 10.83 8.29 3.08
N ARG A 229 9.97 9.25 2.73
CA ARG A 229 9.51 9.49 1.37
C ARG A 229 10.20 10.74 0.84
N ILE A 230 10.78 10.64 -0.35
CA ILE A 230 11.30 11.79 -1.09
C ILE A 230 10.17 12.34 -1.96
N HIS A 231 9.84 13.63 -1.76
CA HIS A 231 8.84 14.34 -2.55
C HIS A 231 9.49 15.06 -3.73
N ASN A 232 10.65 15.67 -3.51
CA ASN A 232 11.39 16.40 -4.54
C ASN A 232 12.89 16.20 -4.38
N GLY A 233 13.62 16.41 -5.46
CA GLY A 233 15.07 16.37 -5.49
C GLY A 233 15.64 14.96 -5.35
N THR A 234 16.88 14.86 -4.94
CA THR A 234 17.61 13.60 -4.83
C THR A 234 18.39 13.55 -3.55
N LEU A 235 18.29 12.45 -2.81
CA LEU A 235 19.11 12.15 -1.65
C LEU A 235 20.33 11.32 -2.07
N ARG A 236 21.52 11.67 -1.55
CA ARG A 236 22.79 10.98 -1.89
C ARG A 236 23.49 10.48 -0.63
N LYS A 237 24.06 9.30 -0.70
CA LYS A 237 24.99 8.79 0.31
C LYS A 237 26.23 9.69 0.39
N GLY A 238 26.71 9.98 1.59
CA GLY A 238 27.84 10.87 1.83
C GLY A 238 27.52 12.36 1.80
N GLU A 239 26.29 12.75 1.49
CA GLU A 239 25.85 14.15 1.49
C GLU A 239 25.43 14.60 2.88
N THR A 240 25.62 15.89 3.18
CA THR A 240 25.08 16.52 4.38
C THR A 240 23.83 17.30 4.05
N VAL A 241 22.72 16.93 4.68
CA VAL A 241 21.40 17.54 4.48
C VAL A 241 20.91 18.25 5.74
N GLY A 242 19.99 19.19 5.58
CA GLY A 242 19.32 19.86 6.71
C GLY A 242 18.17 19.02 7.24
N LEU A 243 18.26 18.54 8.48
CA LEU A 243 17.14 17.90 9.17
C LEU A 243 16.32 18.97 9.89
N ALA A 244 15.13 19.27 9.35
CA ALA A 244 14.15 20.12 10.02
C ALA A 244 13.48 19.32 11.16
N ARG A 245 13.49 19.91 12.36
CA ARG A 245 12.87 19.32 13.54
C ARG A 245 11.53 19.98 13.87
N HIS A 246 10.75 19.31 14.69
CA HIS A 246 9.43 19.79 15.13
C HIS A 246 9.52 21.15 15.90
N ASP A 247 10.63 21.41 16.57
CA ASP A 247 10.90 22.69 17.28
C ASP A 247 11.31 23.85 16.34
N GLY A 248 11.27 23.63 15.01
CA GLY A 248 11.68 24.61 13.99
C GLY A 248 13.18 24.72 13.78
N THR A 249 14.01 23.98 14.52
CA THR A 249 15.45 23.99 14.32
C THR A 249 15.86 23.12 13.14
N ILE A 250 16.90 23.56 12.40
CA ILE A 250 17.49 22.77 11.32
C ILE A 250 18.89 22.33 11.76
N LYS A 251 19.14 21.03 11.70
CA LYS A 251 20.44 20.46 12.03
C LYS A 251 21.08 19.82 10.80
N PRO A 252 22.38 20.03 10.54
CA PRO A 252 23.09 19.28 9.52
C PRO A 252 23.21 17.81 9.93
N VAL A 253 22.89 16.91 9.01
CA VAL A 253 23.01 15.45 9.20
C VAL A 253 23.73 14.88 8.00
N LEU A 254 24.77 14.10 8.25
CA LEU A 254 25.47 13.34 7.22
C LEU A 254 24.70 12.05 6.93
N ILE A 255 24.41 11.80 5.65
CA ILE A 255 23.82 10.54 5.19
C ILE A 255 24.93 9.48 5.07
N THR A 256 25.12 8.71 6.12
CA THR A 256 26.20 7.71 6.19
C THR A 256 25.88 6.46 5.36
N GLU A 257 24.62 6.05 5.37
CA GLU A 257 24.12 4.92 4.59
C GLU A 257 22.77 5.29 3.97
N LEU A 258 22.55 4.82 2.76
CA LEU A 258 21.29 4.93 2.04
C LEU A 258 20.88 3.53 1.59
N LEU A 259 19.64 3.17 1.89
CA LEU A 259 19.06 1.88 1.54
C LEU A 259 17.77 2.10 0.76
N ARG A 260 17.54 1.29 -0.26
CA ARG A 260 16.23 1.20 -0.92
C ARG A 260 15.60 -0.16 -0.67
N THR A 261 14.29 -0.20 -0.60
CA THR A 261 13.55 -1.45 -0.51
C THR A 261 13.48 -2.09 -1.90
N GLU A 262 13.81 -3.38 -1.98
CA GLU A 262 13.69 -4.18 -3.18
C GLU A 262 13.14 -5.56 -2.79
N GLY A 263 11.92 -5.87 -3.23
CA GLY A 263 11.18 -6.97 -2.65
C GLY A 263 11.00 -6.78 -1.14
N LEU A 264 11.43 -7.73 -0.36
CA LEU A 264 11.43 -7.68 1.11
C LEU A 264 12.77 -7.25 1.72
N GLU A 265 13.78 -7.01 0.89
CA GLU A 265 15.13 -6.71 1.33
C GLU A 265 15.43 -5.21 1.26
N ARG A 266 16.42 -4.78 2.01
CA ARG A 266 16.98 -3.44 1.94
C ARG A 266 18.37 -3.51 1.34
N LEU A 267 18.51 -2.99 0.13
CA LEU A 267 19.75 -2.99 -0.59
C LEU A 267 20.44 -1.62 -0.51
N PRO A 268 21.79 -1.59 -0.41
CA PRO A 268 22.55 -0.34 -0.47
C PRO A 268 22.26 0.42 -1.75
N ALA A 269 22.15 1.74 -1.63
CA ALA A 269 21.95 2.66 -2.74
C ALA A 269 22.90 3.86 -2.60
N GLU A 270 23.33 4.41 -3.72
CA GLU A 270 24.12 5.64 -3.74
C GLU A 270 23.23 6.87 -3.86
N THR A 271 22.05 6.71 -4.45
CA THR A 271 21.06 7.76 -4.66
C THR A 271 19.63 7.24 -4.49
N ALA A 272 18.75 8.12 -4.07
CA ALA A 272 17.31 7.90 -4.05
C ALA A 272 16.58 9.19 -4.42
#